data_653eaa8be8bd130ad3318cb086718c48
#
_entry.id   653eaa8be8bd130ad3318cb086718c48
#
_cell.length_a   1.000
_cell.length_b   1.000
_cell.length_c   1.000
_cell.angle_alpha   90.00
_cell.angle_beta   90.00
_cell.angle_gamma   90.00
#
_symmetry.space_group_name_H-M   'P 1'
#
loop_
_entity.id
_entity.type
_entity.pdbx_description
1 polymer ?
#
loop_
_entity_poly.entity_id
_entity_poly.type
_entity_poly.pdbx_seq_one_letter_code
_entity_poly.pdbx_strand_id
1 'polypeptide(L)'
;MHNHPLRRATVLAVSWIAGQAGHATADYLVQRDCDAQKKQERTPEGRRALASHAISYGITQAATRAIAYRAAGLRVPARAQITAAVVETIAHTAIDDGRALARFADTTGKDGFHDLAGHGINGRALMDQASHTGLQIPAGSMITAALSD
;
A
#
# COMPACT_ATOMS: atom_id res chain seq x y z
N MET A 1 20.74 4.65 28.84
CA MET A 1 19.96 3.46 28.47
C MET A 1 19.21 3.77 27.20
N HIS A 2 19.55 3.12 26.08
CA HIS A 2 18.87 3.34 24.80
C HIS A 2 17.52 2.66 24.84
N ASN A 3 16.45 3.44 24.69
CA ASN A 3 15.06 2.97 24.80
C ASN A 3 14.61 2.34 23.45
N HIS A 4 15.35 1.30 22.99
CA HIS A 4 15.11 0.61 21.73
C HIS A 4 13.65 0.18 21.52
N PRO A 5 12.93 -0.39 22.51
CA PRO A 5 11.54 -0.78 22.33
C PRO A 5 10.61 0.39 22.04
N LEU A 6 10.78 1.51 22.76
CA LEU A 6 9.94 2.70 22.55
C LEU A 6 10.20 3.33 21.20
N ARG A 7 11.48 3.44 20.78
CA ARG A 7 11.84 3.94 19.46
C ARG A 7 11.24 3.09 18.37
N ARG A 8 11.34 1.77 18.47
CA ARG A 8 10.78 0.83 17.50
C ARG A 8 9.25 0.95 17.43
N ALA A 9 8.57 1.04 18.56
CA ALA A 9 7.13 1.26 18.62
C ALA A 9 6.72 2.58 17.96
N THR A 10 7.50 3.66 18.21
CA THR A 10 7.26 4.97 17.59
C THR A 10 7.45 4.92 16.07
N VAL A 11 8.53 4.29 15.59
CA VAL A 11 8.76 4.11 14.14
C VAL A 11 7.62 3.31 13.51
N LEU A 12 7.18 2.22 14.16
CA LEU A 12 6.05 1.43 13.68
C LEU A 12 4.78 2.29 13.54
N ALA A 13 4.41 3.01 14.59
CA ALA A 13 3.19 3.82 14.60
C ALA A 13 3.24 4.95 13.56
N VAL A 14 4.33 5.69 13.47
CA VAL A 14 4.50 6.77 12.50
C VAL A 14 4.52 6.23 11.07
N SER A 15 5.21 5.10 10.84
CA SER A 15 5.23 4.46 9.51
C SER A 15 3.85 4.02 9.07
N TRP A 16 3.07 3.46 10.00
CA TRP A 16 1.71 2.97 9.71
C TRP A 16 0.77 4.13 9.38
N ILE A 17 0.72 5.15 10.23
CA ILE A 17 -0.15 6.32 10.02
C ILE A 17 0.23 7.04 8.72
N ALA A 18 1.53 7.29 8.50
CA ALA A 18 2.00 7.91 7.27
C ALA A 18 1.72 7.05 6.03
N GLY A 19 1.83 5.73 6.18
CA GLY A 19 1.50 4.76 5.14
C GLY A 19 0.03 4.83 4.73
N GLN A 20 -0.90 4.92 5.68
CA GLN A 20 -2.33 5.09 5.39
C GLN A 20 -2.59 6.39 4.63
N ALA A 21 -2.01 7.50 5.09
CA ALA A 21 -2.16 8.80 4.41
C ALA A 21 -1.55 8.77 3.00
N GLY A 22 -0.36 8.18 2.86
CA GLY A 22 0.33 8.06 1.58
C GLY A 22 -0.44 7.20 0.58
N HIS A 23 -1.01 6.09 1.03
CA HIS A 23 -1.85 5.22 0.22
C HIS A 23 -3.08 5.97 -0.30
N ALA A 24 -3.87 6.58 0.59
CA ALA A 24 -5.05 7.34 0.18
C ALA A 24 -4.70 8.48 -0.79
N THR A 25 -3.57 9.17 -0.58
CA THR A 25 -3.08 10.20 -1.49
C THR A 25 -2.70 9.61 -2.85
N ALA A 26 -1.99 8.49 -2.86
CA ALA A 26 -1.54 7.85 -4.09
C ALA A 26 -2.71 7.35 -4.95
N ASP A 27 -3.67 6.69 -4.33
CA ASP A 27 -4.77 6.04 -5.04
C ASP A 27 -5.89 7.02 -5.46
N TYR A 28 -6.18 8.02 -4.64
CA TYR A 28 -7.32 8.90 -4.89
C TYR A 28 -6.95 10.27 -5.46
N LEU A 29 -5.70 10.73 -5.29
CA LEU A 29 -5.30 12.07 -5.73
C LEU A 29 -4.20 12.06 -6.79
N VAL A 30 -3.32 11.05 -6.79
CA VAL A 30 -2.15 10.99 -7.70
C VAL A 30 -2.38 10.02 -8.84
N GLN A 31 -3.09 8.91 -8.63
CA GLN A 31 -3.41 7.96 -9.68
C GLN A 31 -4.17 8.63 -10.83
N ARG A 32 -3.72 8.42 -12.07
CA ARG A 32 -4.43 8.93 -13.24
C ARG A 32 -5.67 8.08 -13.53
N ASP A 33 -6.76 8.72 -13.94
CA ASP A 33 -8.01 8.03 -14.29
C ASP A 33 -7.80 6.92 -15.33
N CYS A 34 -6.96 7.16 -16.33
CA CYS A 34 -6.66 6.16 -17.36
C CYS A 34 -5.92 4.94 -16.80
N ASP A 35 -5.08 5.10 -15.78
CA ASP A 35 -4.40 4.00 -15.12
C ASP A 35 -5.40 3.21 -14.22
N ALA A 36 -6.24 3.93 -13.47
CA ALA A 36 -7.28 3.31 -12.65
C ALA A 36 -8.22 2.40 -13.46
N GLN A 37 -8.61 2.86 -14.65
CA GLN A 37 -9.51 2.12 -15.54
C GLN A 37 -8.85 0.89 -16.17
N LYS A 38 -7.54 0.92 -16.45
CA LYS A 38 -6.85 -0.09 -17.24
C LYS A 38 -5.95 -1.03 -16.47
N LYS A 39 -5.53 -0.69 -15.24
CA LYS A 39 -4.49 -1.43 -14.50
C LYS A 39 -4.79 -2.92 -14.31
N GLN A 40 -6.05 -3.34 -14.39
CA GLN A 40 -6.44 -4.76 -14.30
C GLN A 40 -6.63 -5.45 -15.66
N GLU A 41 -6.49 -4.73 -16.78
CA GLU A 41 -6.56 -5.33 -18.11
C GLU A 41 -5.34 -6.21 -18.39
N ARG A 42 -5.57 -7.31 -19.13
CA ARG A 42 -4.53 -8.28 -19.53
C ARG A 42 -3.82 -7.91 -20.85
N THR A 43 -3.82 -6.63 -21.17
CA THR A 43 -3.23 -6.04 -22.37
C THR A 43 -1.86 -5.43 -22.09
N PRO A 44 -1.04 -5.11 -23.10
CA PRO A 44 0.17 -4.32 -22.92
C PRO A 44 -0.11 -2.95 -22.27
N GLU A 45 -1.23 -2.34 -22.61
CA GLU A 45 -1.70 -1.06 -22.08
C GLU A 45 -2.03 -1.17 -20.59
N GLY A 46 -2.74 -2.23 -20.19
CA GLY A 46 -3.05 -2.52 -18.79
C GLY A 46 -1.79 -2.72 -17.96
N ARG A 47 -0.81 -3.46 -18.46
CA ARG A 47 0.49 -3.62 -17.76
C ARG A 47 1.24 -2.31 -17.61
N ARG A 48 1.20 -1.42 -18.61
CA ARG A 48 1.79 -0.07 -18.51
C ARG A 48 1.06 0.79 -17.49
N ALA A 49 -0.26 0.72 -17.45
CA ALA A 49 -1.08 1.42 -16.47
C ALA A 49 -0.77 0.97 -15.05
N LEU A 50 -0.69 -0.35 -14.81
CA LEU A 50 -0.32 -0.91 -13.53
C LEU A 50 1.10 -0.49 -13.09
N ALA A 51 2.07 -0.55 -13.99
CA ALA A 51 3.44 -0.11 -13.71
C ALA A 51 3.54 1.39 -13.43
N SER A 52 2.83 2.22 -14.21
CA SER A 52 2.75 3.66 -14.00
C SER A 52 2.18 4.01 -12.62
N HIS A 53 1.07 3.34 -12.24
CA HIS A 53 0.47 3.52 -10.93
C HIS A 53 1.41 3.05 -9.81
N ALA A 54 2.01 1.87 -9.92
CA ALA A 54 2.95 1.34 -8.93
C ALA A 54 4.14 2.28 -8.67
N ILE A 55 4.69 2.92 -9.73
CA ILE A 55 5.78 3.89 -9.59
C ILE A 55 5.30 5.15 -8.86
N SER A 56 4.16 5.72 -9.27
CA SER A 56 3.62 6.93 -8.61
C SER A 56 3.23 6.65 -7.16
N TYR A 57 2.69 5.47 -6.88
CA TYR A 57 2.41 4.98 -5.53
C TYR A 57 3.69 4.94 -4.67
N GLY A 58 4.73 4.25 -5.14
CA GLY A 58 5.99 4.13 -4.41
C GLY A 58 6.63 5.47 -4.08
N ILE A 59 6.61 6.41 -5.04
CA ILE A 59 7.12 7.79 -4.83
C ILE A 59 6.29 8.52 -3.77
N THR A 60 4.96 8.46 -3.87
CA THR A 60 4.05 9.14 -2.94
C THR A 60 4.21 8.59 -1.52
N GLN A 61 4.29 7.26 -1.36
CA GLN A 61 4.54 6.61 -0.09
C GLN A 61 5.87 7.02 0.54
N ALA A 62 6.94 7.01 -0.25
CA ALA A 62 8.26 7.41 0.23
C ALA A 62 8.28 8.88 0.69
N ALA A 63 7.67 9.77 -0.09
CA ALA A 63 7.58 11.20 0.25
C ALA A 63 6.77 11.43 1.54
N THR A 64 5.59 10.83 1.65
CA THR A 64 4.70 10.96 2.82
C THR A 64 5.39 10.47 4.09
N ARG A 65 6.06 9.31 4.03
CA ARG A 65 6.82 8.78 5.17
C ARG A 65 8.01 9.63 5.53
N ALA A 66 8.78 10.10 4.55
CA ALA A 66 9.91 10.99 4.81
C ALA A 66 9.49 12.28 5.52
N ILE A 67 8.37 12.87 5.09
CA ILE A 67 7.76 14.03 5.75
C ILE A 67 7.38 13.70 7.20
N ALA A 68 6.69 12.59 7.42
CA ALA A 68 6.24 12.17 8.74
C ALA A 68 7.42 11.87 9.69
N TYR A 69 8.46 11.19 9.23
CA TYR A 69 9.67 10.94 10.03
C TYR A 69 10.36 12.23 10.42
N ARG A 70 10.49 13.19 9.49
CA ARG A 70 11.08 14.51 9.79
C ARG A 70 10.24 15.26 10.82
N ALA A 71 8.92 15.30 10.66
CA ALA A 71 8.00 15.96 11.57
C ALA A 71 8.04 15.35 12.98
N ALA A 72 8.20 14.03 13.07
CA ALA A 72 8.33 13.31 14.34
C ALA A 72 9.75 13.31 14.93
N GLY A 73 10.73 13.94 14.28
CA GLY A 73 12.14 13.93 14.72
C GLY A 73 12.80 12.55 14.63
N LEU A 74 12.26 11.64 13.82
CA LEU A 74 12.76 10.29 13.68
C LEU A 74 13.86 10.20 12.60
N ARG A 75 14.95 9.52 12.94
CA ARG A 75 16.02 9.15 12.00
C ARG A 75 15.87 7.67 11.64
N VAL A 76 15.14 7.37 10.57
CA VAL A 76 14.96 6.03 10.05
C VAL A 76 16.04 5.74 9.01
N PRO A 77 16.83 4.65 9.15
CA PRO A 77 17.90 4.32 8.21
C PRO A 77 17.38 4.16 6.78
N ALA A 78 18.15 4.60 5.79
CA ALA A 78 17.76 4.50 4.38
C ALA A 78 17.49 3.04 3.97
N ARG A 79 18.28 2.07 4.46
CA ARG A 79 18.04 0.65 4.22
C ARG A 79 16.65 0.20 4.64
N ALA A 80 16.18 0.63 5.81
CA ALA A 80 14.85 0.27 6.31
C ALA A 80 13.75 0.87 5.42
N GLN A 81 13.88 2.15 5.03
CA GLN A 81 12.94 2.82 4.16
C GLN A 81 12.88 2.18 2.77
N ILE A 82 14.04 1.91 2.16
CA ILE A 82 14.14 1.32 0.82
C ILE A 82 13.57 -0.11 0.83
N THR A 83 13.96 -0.95 1.79
CA THR A 83 13.45 -2.33 1.86
C THR A 83 11.93 -2.35 2.02
N ALA A 84 11.39 -1.54 2.93
CA ALA A 84 9.94 -1.44 3.13
C ALA A 84 9.24 -0.92 1.86
N ALA A 85 9.77 0.13 1.23
CA ALA A 85 9.19 0.69 0.00
C ALA A 85 9.15 -0.33 -1.14
N VAL A 86 10.22 -1.10 -1.34
CA VAL A 86 10.26 -2.15 -2.37
C VAL A 86 9.23 -3.23 -2.08
N VAL A 87 9.19 -3.76 -0.86
CA VAL A 87 8.23 -4.82 -0.48
C VAL A 87 6.79 -4.31 -0.61
N GLU A 88 6.52 -3.10 -0.14
CA GLU A 88 5.18 -2.50 -0.26
C GLU A 88 4.76 -2.25 -1.69
N THR A 89 5.65 -1.73 -2.54
CA THR A 89 5.33 -1.49 -3.95
C THR A 89 5.03 -2.80 -4.69
N ILE A 90 5.77 -3.87 -4.39
CA ILE A 90 5.51 -5.21 -4.95
C ILE A 90 4.15 -5.73 -4.45
N ALA A 91 3.88 -5.65 -3.16
CA ALA A 91 2.62 -6.10 -2.58
C ALA A 91 1.43 -5.28 -3.13
N HIS A 92 1.57 -3.95 -3.20
CA HIS A 92 0.58 -3.05 -3.80
C HIS A 92 0.27 -3.46 -5.25
N THR A 93 1.29 -3.66 -6.07
CA THR A 93 1.13 -4.08 -7.47
C THR A 93 0.41 -5.43 -7.58
N ALA A 94 0.69 -6.37 -6.68
CA ALA A 94 0.04 -7.68 -6.67
C ALA A 94 -1.44 -7.61 -6.25
N ILE A 95 -1.80 -6.72 -5.34
CA ILE A 95 -3.19 -6.45 -4.95
C ILE A 95 -3.92 -5.78 -6.12
N ASP A 96 -3.38 -4.70 -6.65
CA ASP A 96 -3.93 -3.91 -7.75
C ASP A 96 -4.15 -4.70 -9.06
N ASP A 97 -3.33 -5.72 -9.29
CA ASP A 97 -3.54 -6.66 -10.40
C ASP A 97 -4.90 -7.38 -10.30
N GLY A 98 -5.46 -7.52 -9.10
CA GLY A 98 -6.80 -8.06 -8.81
C GLY A 98 -6.89 -9.59 -8.84
N ARG A 99 -5.92 -10.32 -9.43
CA ARG A 99 -5.99 -11.80 -9.55
C ARG A 99 -5.91 -12.50 -8.21
N ALA A 100 -5.04 -12.04 -7.34
CA ALA A 100 -4.86 -12.64 -6.01
C ALA A 100 -6.14 -12.47 -5.20
N LEU A 101 -6.76 -11.30 -5.28
CA LEU A 101 -7.99 -10.97 -4.58
C LEU A 101 -9.19 -11.78 -5.11
N ALA A 102 -9.34 -11.86 -6.42
CA ALA A 102 -10.39 -12.67 -7.05
C ALA A 102 -10.26 -14.16 -6.66
N ARG A 103 -9.03 -14.71 -6.70
CA ARG A 103 -8.76 -16.09 -6.26
C ARG A 103 -9.07 -16.29 -4.77
N PHE A 104 -8.70 -15.33 -3.93
CA PHE A 104 -9.04 -15.37 -2.51
C PHE A 104 -10.56 -15.39 -2.31
N ALA A 105 -11.30 -14.54 -3.00
CA ALA A 105 -12.75 -14.46 -2.92
C ALA A 105 -13.40 -15.81 -3.31
N ASP A 106 -12.98 -16.36 -4.44
CA ASP A 106 -13.45 -17.65 -4.96
C ASP A 106 -13.18 -18.80 -3.95
N THR A 107 -11.94 -18.91 -3.46
CA THR A 107 -11.55 -20.01 -2.56
C THR A 107 -12.11 -19.92 -1.14
N THR A 108 -12.57 -18.73 -0.72
CA THR A 108 -13.11 -18.49 0.63
C THR A 108 -14.62 -18.27 0.66
N GLY A 109 -15.32 -18.42 -0.48
CA GLY A 109 -16.75 -18.15 -0.59
C GLY A 109 -17.12 -16.68 -0.42
N LYS A 110 -16.22 -15.78 -0.83
CA LYS A 110 -16.41 -14.32 -0.82
C LYS A 110 -16.70 -13.72 -2.20
N ASP A 111 -16.88 -14.60 -3.21
CA ASP A 111 -17.17 -14.24 -4.59
C ASP A 111 -18.42 -13.34 -4.69
N GLY A 112 -19.49 -13.68 -3.99
CA GLY A 112 -20.70 -12.86 -3.96
C GLY A 112 -20.48 -11.44 -3.42
N PHE A 113 -19.62 -11.26 -2.42
CA PHE A 113 -19.26 -9.93 -1.94
C PHE A 113 -18.27 -9.23 -2.88
N HIS A 114 -17.29 -9.96 -3.40
CA HIS A 114 -16.31 -9.42 -4.35
C HIS A 114 -16.99 -8.88 -5.62
N ASP A 115 -18.01 -9.57 -6.12
CA ASP A 115 -18.72 -9.19 -7.34
C ASP A 115 -19.90 -8.24 -7.09
N LEU A 116 -20.16 -7.91 -5.83
CA LEU A 116 -21.21 -6.97 -5.47
C LEU A 116 -20.95 -5.58 -6.06
N ALA A 117 -21.84 -5.16 -6.95
CA ALA A 117 -21.82 -3.83 -7.56
C ALA A 117 -23.25 -3.28 -7.62
N GLY A 118 -23.54 -2.26 -6.85
CA GLY A 118 -24.88 -1.65 -6.82
C GLY A 118 -25.11 -0.81 -5.56
N HIS A 119 -26.11 0.06 -5.59
CA HIS A 119 -26.48 0.93 -4.46
C HIS A 119 -25.31 1.72 -3.84
N GLY A 120 -24.29 2.09 -4.67
CA GLY A 120 -23.10 2.80 -4.22
C GLY A 120 -22.04 1.90 -3.56
N ILE A 121 -22.22 0.58 -3.54
CA ILE A 121 -21.26 -0.39 -3.01
C ILE A 121 -20.50 -1.04 -4.18
N ASN A 122 -19.17 -1.15 -4.03
CA ASN A 122 -18.30 -1.91 -4.91
C ASN A 122 -17.45 -2.85 -4.04
N GLY A 123 -17.85 -4.13 -3.98
CA GLY A 123 -17.23 -5.15 -3.13
C GLY A 123 -15.75 -5.36 -3.49
N ARG A 124 -15.41 -5.37 -4.78
CA ARG A 124 -14.02 -5.48 -5.26
C ARG A 124 -13.16 -4.34 -4.73
N ALA A 125 -13.61 -3.10 -4.86
CA ALA A 125 -12.89 -1.94 -4.36
C ALA A 125 -12.74 -1.96 -2.83
N LEU A 126 -13.76 -2.39 -2.10
CA LEU A 126 -13.68 -2.51 -0.65
C LEU A 126 -12.69 -3.58 -0.20
N MET A 127 -12.66 -4.74 -0.86
CA MET A 127 -11.69 -5.80 -0.56
C MET A 127 -10.28 -5.40 -0.93
N ASP A 128 -10.10 -4.70 -2.04
CA ASP A 128 -8.84 -4.12 -2.48
C ASP A 128 -8.30 -3.15 -1.41
N GLN A 129 -9.09 -2.18 -1.00
CA GLN A 129 -8.72 -1.22 0.04
C GLN A 129 -8.44 -1.90 1.39
N ALA A 130 -9.21 -2.92 1.78
CA ALA A 130 -8.95 -3.69 3.00
C ALA A 130 -7.61 -4.43 2.93
N SER A 131 -7.23 -4.95 1.76
CA SER A 131 -5.94 -5.62 1.56
C SER A 131 -4.76 -4.66 1.67
N HIS A 132 -4.89 -3.45 1.11
CA HIS A 132 -3.86 -2.42 1.26
C HIS A 132 -3.74 -1.94 2.71
N THR A 133 -4.85 -1.53 3.32
CA THR A 133 -4.85 -0.90 4.64
C THR A 133 -4.63 -1.88 5.78
N GLY A 134 -5.11 -3.12 5.66
CA GLY A 134 -5.05 -4.14 6.69
C GLY A 134 -3.86 -5.08 6.60
N LEU A 135 -3.23 -5.24 5.44
CA LEU A 135 -2.12 -6.20 5.25
C LEU A 135 -0.85 -5.52 4.76
N GLN A 136 -0.89 -4.86 3.62
CA GLN A 136 0.30 -4.32 2.95
C GLN A 136 0.98 -3.21 3.77
N ILE A 137 0.25 -2.19 4.18
CA ILE A 137 0.81 -1.04 4.94
C ILE A 137 1.31 -1.47 6.32
N PRO A 138 0.59 -2.28 7.12
CA PRO A 138 1.11 -2.85 8.35
C PRO A 138 2.41 -3.64 8.14
N ALA A 139 2.48 -4.50 7.14
CA ALA A 139 3.66 -5.31 6.85
C ALA A 139 4.89 -4.44 6.56
N GLY A 140 4.77 -3.44 5.68
CA GLY A 140 5.86 -2.50 5.40
C GLY A 140 6.26 -1.67 6.62
N SER A 141 5.31 -1.28 7.45
CA SER A 141 5.57 -0.56 8.70
C SER A 141 6.33 -1.40 9.71
N MET A 142 6.00 -2.71 9.82
CA MET A 142 6.73 -3.67 10.66
C MET A 142 8.16 -3.88 10.15
N ILE A 143 8.37 -3.99 8.83
CA ILE A 143 9.70 -4.09 8.23
C ILE A 143 10.52 -2.84 8.54
N THR A 144 9.94 -1.66 8.36
CA THR A 144 10.62 -0.41 8.68
C THR A 144 11.05 -0.36 10.14
N ALA A 145 10.16 -0.71 11.07
CA ALA A 145 10.45 -0.72 12.50
C ALA A 145 11.52 -1.75 12.88
N ALA A 146 11.46 -2.95 12.29
CA ALA A 146 12.42 -4.02 12.55
C ALA A 146 13.85 -3.69 12.06
N LEU A 147 13.98 -2.94 10.98
CA LEU A 147 15.27 -2.55 10.38
C LEU A 147 15.78 -1.18 10.85
N SER A 148 15.08 -0.53 11.79
CA SER A 148 15.40 0.83 12.26
C SER A 148 16.38 0.87 13.45
N ASP A 149 16.77 -0.28 13.96
CA ASP A 149 17.74 -0.41 15.06
C ASP A 149 19.19 -0.33 14.56
#